data_9bb2546fc960e8a5f1c1a10fa0d10998
#
_entry.id   9bb2546fc960e8a5f1c1a10fa0d10998
#
_cell.length_a   1.000
_cell.length_b   1.000
_cell.length_c   1.000
_cell.angle_alpha   90.00
_cell.angle_beta   90.00
_cell.angle_gamma   90.00
#
_symmetry.space_group_name_H-M   'P 1'
#
loop_
_entity.id
_entity.type
_entity.pdbx_description
1 polymer ?
#
loop_
_entity_poly.entity_id
_entity_poly.type
_entity_poly.pdbx_seq_one_letter_code
_entity_poly.pdbx_strand_id
1 'polypeptide(L)'
;MGPTDEVLRVVREKILEGYPRNQIKVGGKPIESDIETIKKVWESIEGKNIRMAVDANRGWSTEEAIQVSRECSDVPFVMEQPCETIEDLQQIKTQINHSLYMDENSTSLKVVRSVVDRGIVDGFGMKVTRIGGLEPMKIFRDICENSGLPHTCDDSWGGDIIAA
;
A
#
# COMPACT_ATOMS: atom_id res chain seq x y z
N MET A 1 -13.04 7.60 -4.62
CA MET A 1 -11.96 7.69 -5.63
C MET A 1 -12.41 8.60 -6.77
N GLY A 2 -11.62 9.63 -7.08
CA GLY A 2 -11.92 10.58 -8.14
C GLY A 2 -11.64 10.03 -9.55
N PRO A 3 -12.05 10.74 -10.61
CA PRO A 3 -11.65 10.46 -11.99
C PRO A 3 -10.10 10.48 -12.13
N THR A 4 -9.57 9.77 -13.11
CA THR A 4 -8.11 9.70 -13.36
C THR A 4 -7.48 11.10 -13.50
N ASP A 5 -8.14 12.02 -14.18
CA ASP A 5 -7.62 13.40 -14.37
C ASP A 5 -7.54 14.18 -13.05
N GLU A 6 -8.46 13.94 -12.12
CA GLU A 6 -8.40 14.54 -10.79
C GLU A 6 -7.22 13.98 -9.98
N VAL A 7 -7.01 12.66 -10.03
CA VAL A 7 -5.85 12.01 -9.40
C VAL A 7 -4.56 12.61 -9.93
N LEU A 8 -4.43 12.74 -11.25
CA LEU A 8 -3.25 13.34 -11.90
C LEU A 8 -3.04 14.79 -11.47
N ARG A 9 -4.11 15.59 -11.37
CA ARG A 9 -4.01 16.98 -10.90
C ARG A 9 -3.45 17.03 -9.47
N VAL A 10 -4.02 16.24 -8.56
CA VAL A 10 -3.57 16.20 -7.16
C VAL A 10 -2.13 15.71 -7.05
N VAL A 11 -1.76 14.66 -7.77
CA VAL A 11 -0.37 14.14 -7.78
C VAL A 11 0.61 15.25 -8.22
N ARG A 12 0.29 15.99 -9.29
CA ARG A 12 1.14 17.10 -9.78
C ARG A 12 1.27 18.21 -8.74
N GLU A 13 0.19 18.58 -8.08
CA GLU A 13 0.19 19.58 -7.00
C GLU A 13 1.11 19.13 -5.86
N LYS A 14 0.98 17.88 -5.40
CA LYS A 14 1.79 17.35 -4.30
C LYS A 14 3.27 17.23 -4.65
N ILE A 15 3.59 16.93 -5.90
CA ILE A 15 4.98 16.96 -6.39
C ILE A 15 5.56 18.38 -6.29
N LEU A 16 4.79 19.40 -6.69
CA LEU A 16 5.22 20.81 -6.61
C LEU A 16 5.39 21.26 -5.15
N GLU A 17 4.62 20.72 -4.23
CA GLU A 17 4.78 20.93 -2.78
C GLU A 17 6.03 20.21 -2.19
N GLY A 18 6.69 19.34 -2.98
CA GLY A 18 7.92 18.66 -2.57
C GLY A 18 7.72 17.29 -1.94
N TYR A 19 6.53 16.66 -2.06
CA TYR A 19 6.30 15.32 -1.54
C TYR A 19 7.09 14.27 -2.35
N PRO A 20 8.00 13.49 -1.71
CA PRO A 20 8.84 12.51 -2.39
C PRO A 20 8.15 11.15 -2.60
N ARG A 21 6.93 10.98 -2.09
CA ARG A 21 6.11 9.76 -2.21
C ARG A 21 4.65 10.13 -2.43
N ASN A 22 4.03 9.44 -3.37
CA ASN A 22 2.60 9.53 -3.61
C ASN A 22 1.96 8.16 -3.40
N GLN A 23 0.86 8.12 -2.70
CA GLN A 23 -0.01 6.95 -2.59
C GLN A 23 -1.32 7.24 -3.31
N ILE A 24 -1.65 6.42 -4.28
CA ILE A 24 -2.91 6.52 -5.01
C ILE A 24 -3.89 5.45 -4.54
N LYS A 25 -5.14 5.82 -4.40
CA LYS A 25 -6.21 4.91 -4.01
C LYS A 25 -6.89 4.34 -5.25
N VAL A 26 -7.06 3.03 -5.25
CA VAL A 26 -7.67 2.22 -6.31
C VAL A 26 -8.65 1.18 -5.70
N GLY A 27 -9.14 0.21 -6.46
CA GLY A 27 -9.96 -0.89 -5.92
C GLY A 27 -11.44 -0.56 -5.76
N GLY A 28 -11.92 0.54 -6.33
CA GLY A 28 -13.34 0.92 -6.25
C GLY A 28 -13.97 1.18 -7.61
N LYS A 29 -13.29 0.83 -8.69
CA LYS A 29 -13.68 1.01 -10.08
C LYS A 29 -13.40 -0.27 -10.87
N PRO A 30 -13.87 -0.37 -12.14
CA PRO A 30 -13.42 -1.44 -13.02
C PRO A 30 -11.89 -1.48 -13.10
N ILE A 31 -11.33 -2.68 -13.12
CA ILE A 31 -9.89 -2.91 -13.01
C ILE A 31 -9.08 -2.21 -14.11
N GLU A 32 -9.65 -2.08 -15.31
CA GLU A 32 -9.04 -1.39 -16.44
C GLU A 32 -8.83 0.11 -16.14
N SER A 33 -9.76 0.71 -15.38
CA SER A 33 -9.65 2.12 -14.94
C SER A 33 -8.55 2.31 -13.90
N ASP A 34 -8.37 1.32 -13.00
CA ASP A 34 -7.29 1.35 -12.01
C ASP A 34 -5.94 1.21 -12.70
N ILE A 35 -5.80 0.26 -13.65
CA ILE A 35 -4.59 0.06 -14.47
C ILE A 35 -4.24 1.32 -15.25
N GLU A 36 -5.23 1.93 -15.90
CA GLU A 36 -5.04 3.19 -16.62
C GLU A 36 -4.55 4.31 -15.71
N THR A 37 -5.15 4.44 -14.52
CA THR A 37 -4.76 5.46 -13.54
C THR A 37 -3.33 5.25 -13.07
N ILE A 38 -2.94 4.01 -12.75
CA ILE A 38 -1.58 3.65 -12.32
C ILE A 38 -0.56 4.05 -13.39
N LYS A 39 -0.79 3.67 -14.65
CA LYS A 39 0.11 3.97 -15.78
C LYS A 39 0.23 5.48 -16.01
N LYS A 40 -0.87 6.21 -16.06
CA LYS A 40 -0.86 7.66 -16.26
C LYS A 40 -0.19 8.42 -15.12
N VAL A 41 -0.36 7.97 -13.88
CA VAL A 41 0.36 8.56 -12.74
C VAL A 41 1.85 8.30 -12.90
N TRP A 42 2.26 7.08 -13.25
CA TRP A 42 3.66 6.76 -13.48
C TRP A 42 4.28 7.62 -14.59
N GLU A 43 3.64 7.72 -15.75
CA GLU A 43 4.08 8.60 -16.84
C GLU A 43 4.31 10.04 -16.39
N SER A 44 3.54 10.53 -15.41
CA SER A 44 3.67 11.89 -14.89
C SER A 44 4.84 12.09 -13.93
N ILE A 45 5.37 11.01 -13.35
CA ILE A 45 6.45 11.02 -12.34
C ILE A 45 7.72 10.30 -12.81
N GLU A 46 7.69 9.58 -13.91
CA GLU A 46 8.84 8.85 -14.46
C GLU A 46 10.05 9.78 -14.63
N GLY A 47 11.22 9.29 -14.28
CA GLY A 47 12.47 10.08 -14.28
C GLY A 47 12.62 11.07 -13.13
N LYS A 48 11.60 11.21 -12.26
CA LYS A 48 11.68 11.99 -11.03
C LYS A 48 12.00 11.07 -9.85
N ASN A 49 12.68 11.58 -8.84
CA ASN A 49 12.96 10.83 -7.60
C ASN A 49 11.71 10.77 -6.69
N ILE A 50 10.64 10.18 -7.20
CA ILE A 50 9.34 10.08 -6.53
C ILE A 50 8.95 8.61 -6.45
N ARG A 51 8.63 8.14 -5.24
CA ARG A 51 8.14 6.79 -5.00
C ARG A 51 6.61 6.74 -5.13
N MET A 52 6.10 5.64 -5.67
CA MET A 52 4.66 5.41 -5.80
C MET A 52 4.21 4.22 -4.96
N ALA A 53 3.08 4.35 -4.31
CA ALA A 53 2.33 3.27 -3.71
C ALA A 53 0.91 3.26 -4.29
N VAL A 54 0.36 2.08 -4.44
CA VAL A 54 -0.99 1.82 -4.95
C VAL A 54 -1.73 1.05 -3.88
N ASP A 55 -2.73 1.67 -3.28
CA ASP A 55 -3.50 1.10 -2.19
C ASP A 55 -4.93 0.80 -2.66
N ALA A 56 -5.26 -0.46 -2.74
CA ALA A 56 -6.57 -0.94 -3.15
C ALA A 56 -7.55 -1.07 -1.99
N ASN A 57 -7.11 -0.93 -0.74
CA ASN A 57 -7.94 -1.03 0.45
C ASN A 57 -8.86 -2.28 0.42
N ARG A 58 -8.31 -3.44 0.06
CA ARG A 58 -9.00 -4.74 -0.12
C ARG A 58 -9.96 -4.79 -1.32
N GLY A 59 -9.89 -3.84 -2.24
CA GLY A 59 -10.87 -3.69 -3.32
C GLY A 59 -10.70 -4.63 -4.50
N TRP A 60 -9.61 -5.43 -4.56
CA TRP A 60 -9.35 -6.35 -5.66
C TRP A 60 -9.52 -7.81 -5.24
N SER A 61 -9.99 -8.63 -6.17
CA SER A 61 -9.85 -10.08 -6.11
C SER A 61 -8.38 -10.49 -6.32
N THR A 62 -8.06 -11.75 -6.05
CA THR A 62 -6.72 -12.30 -6.33
C THR A 62 -6.37 -12.23 -7.81
N GLU A 63 -7.33 -12.50 -8.70
CA GLU A 63 -7.19 -12.43 -10.15
C GLU A 63 -6.91 -11.00 -10.62
N GLU A 64 -7.64 -10.01 -10.08
CA GLU A 64 -7.45 -8.59 -10.39
C GLU A 64 -6.10 -8.08 -9.91
N ALA A 65 -5.67 -8.43 -8.70
CA ALA A 65 -4.35 -8.07 -8.18
C ALA A 65 -3.21 -8.62 -9.06
N ILE A 66 -3.33 -9.88 -9.52
CA ILE A 66 -2.37 -10.50 -10.44
C ILE A 66 -2.42 -9.81 -11.81
N GLN A 67 -3.62 -9.47 -12.31
CA GLN A 67 -3.78 -8.75 -13.56
C GLN A 67 -3.09 -7.38 -13.51
N VAL A 68 -3.33 -6.58 -12.45
CA VAL A 68 -2.66 -5.29 -12.26
C VAL A 68 -1.14 -5.45 -12.25
N SER A 69 -0.63 -6.42 -11.48
CA SER A 69 0.81 -6.65 -11.42
C SER A 69 1.42 -7.01 -12.78
N ARG A 70 0.71 -7.81 -13.56
CA ARG A 70 1.14 -8.21 -14.91
C ARG A 70 1.11 -7.04 -15.89
N GLU A 71 -0.01 -6.30 -15.92
CA GLU A 71 -0.22 -5.23 -16.89
C GLU A 71 0.55 -3.93 -16.56
N CYS A 72 0.99 -3.79 -15.31
CA CYS A 72 1.83 -2.69 -14.84
C CYS A 72 3.25 -3.16 -14.47
N SER A 73 3.74 -4.24 -15.08
CA SER A 73 5.04 -4.86 -14.73
C SER A 73 6.24 -3.95 -14.96
N ASP A 74 6.11 -2.94 -15.79
CA ASP A 74 7.08 -1.89 -16.09
C ASP A 74 6.96 -0.66 -15.16
N VAL A 75 5.95 -0.63 -14.30
CA VAL A 75 5.68 0.48 -13.38
C VAL A 75 6.12 0.11 -11.97
N PRO A 76 7.16 0.74 -11.40
CA PRO A 76 7.61 0.43 -10.04
C PRO A 76 6.70 1.07 -9.00
N PHE A 77 5.99 0.26 -8.22
CA PHE A 77 5.19 0.71 -7.08
C PHE A 77 5.12 -0.35 -5.97
N VAL A 78 4.73 0.10 -4.79
CA VAL A 78 4.32 -0.77 -3.69
C VAL A 78 2.83 -1.07 -3.83
N MET A 79 2.45 -2.34 -3.87
CA MET A 79 1.07 -2.80 -3.86
C MET A 79 0.60 -2.97 -2.41
N GLU A 80 -0.26 -2.07 -1.94
CA GLU A 80 -0.73 -2.06 -0.56
C GLU A 80 -2.14 -2.62 -0.47
N GLN A 81 -2.32 -3.58 0.45
CA GLN A 81 -3.58 -4.27 0.79
C GLN A 81 -4.49 -4.51 -0.43
N PRO A 82 -4.03 -5.24 -1.45
CA PRO A 82 -4.83 -5.44 -2.66
C PRO A 82 -6.11 -6.25 -2.40
N CYS A 83 -6.03 -7.30 -1.56
CA CYS A 83 -7.10 -8.26 -1.35
C CYS A 83 -7.62 -8.27 0.09
N GLU A 84 -8.78 -8.92 0.30
CA GLU A 84 -9.52 -8.91 1.56
C GLU A 84 -8.81 -9.68 2.67
N THR A 85 -8.30 -10.89 2.41
CA THR A 85 -7.81 -11.81 3.43
C THR A 85 -6.28 -12.00 3.39
N ILE A 86 -5.70 -12.48 4.49
CA ILE A 86 -4.28 -12.85 4.54
C ILE A 86 -3.99 -14.05 3.63
N GLU A 87 -4.94 -14.94 3.49
CA GLU A 87 -4.87 -16.09 2.60
C GLU A 87 -4.78 -15.66 1.13
N ASP A 88 -5.55 -14.64 0.73
CA ASP A 88 -5.46 -14.04 -0.60
C ASP A 88 -4.09 -13.40 -0.82
N LEU A 89 -3.60 -12.62 0.16
CA LEU A 89 -2.26 -12.03 0.09
C LEU A 89 -1.17 -13.11 -0.08
N GLN A 90 -1.28 -14.21 0.66
CA GLN A 90 -0.36 -15.33 0.53
C GLN A 90 -0.45 -15.99 -0.85
N GLN A 91 -1.66 -16.13 -1.39
CA GLN A 91 -1.88 -16.73 -2.71
C GLN A 91 -1.23 -15.90 -3.82
N ILE A 92 -1.37 -14.58 -3.79
CA ILE A 92 -0.82 -13.71 -4.83
C ILE A 92 0.68 -13.48 -4.69
N LYS A 93 1.26 -13.63 -3.49
CA LYS A 93 2.66 -13.29 -3.18
C LYS A 93 3.69 -13.83 -4.18
N THR A 94 3.50 -15.06 -4.65
CA THR A 94 4.40 -15.71 -5.60
C THR A 94 4.07 -15.45 -7.06
N GLN A 95 2.99 -14.72 -7.34
CA GLN A 95 2.43 -14.49 -8.68
C GLN A 95 2.53 -13.02 -9.12
N ILE A 96 2.92 -12.13 -8.22
CA ILE A 96 3.11 -10.70 -8.49
C ILE A 96 4.59 -10.32 -8.46
N ASN A 97 4.95 -9.28 -9.21
CA ASN A 97 6.32 -8.76 -9.29
C ASN A 97 6.53 -7.51 -8.40
N HIS A 98 5.46 -6.97 -7.85
CA HIS A 98 5.49 -5.77 -7.01
C HIS A 98 5.70 -6.13 -5.53
N SER A 99 6.32 -5.23 -4.79
CA SER A 99 6.41 -5.36 -3.33
C SER A 99 5.01 -5.29 -2.72
N LEU A 100 4.65 -6.32 -1.95
CA LEU A 100 3.34 -6.47 -1.31
C LEU A 100 3.37 -5.93 0.12
N TYR A 101 2.55 -4.93 0.42
CA TYR A 101 2.42 -4.37 1.77
C TYR A 101 1.05 -4.71 2.36
N MET A 102 1.03 -4.95 3.68
CA MET A 102 -0.18 -5.20 4.44
C MET A 102 -0.51 -4.00 5.33
N ASP A 103 -1.76 -3.54 5.29
CA ASP A 103 -2.32 -2.50 6.14
C ASP A 103 -3.49 -3.02 6.98
N GLU A 104 -4.68 -3.16 6.41
CA GLU A 104 -5.91 -3.46 7.14
C GLU A 104 -5.89 -4.78 7.91
N ASN A 105 -5.18 -5.77 7.42
CA ASN A 105 -5.08 -7.06 8.09
C ASN A 105 -4.11 -7.06 9.28
N SER A 106 -3.37 -5.95 9.54
CA SER A 106 -2.45 -5.81 10.67
C SER A 106 -3.19 -5.57 12.00
N THR A 107 -4.10 -6.46 12.36
CA THR A 107 -5.06 -6.26 13.46
C THR A 107 -4.54 -6.61 14.86
N SER A 108 -3.42 -7.31 14.96
CA SER A 108 -2.78 -7.65 16.23
C SER A 108 -1.32 -8.05 16.04
N LEU A 109 -0.51 -7.95 17.11
CA LEU A 109 0.88 -8.41 17.09
C LEU A 109 1.03 -9.89 16.79
N LYS A 110 0.03 -10.71 17.16
CA LYS A 110 0.01 -12.15 16.82
C LYS A 110 -0.09 -12.35 15.31
N VAL A 111 -0.98 -11.62 14.65
CA VAL A 111 -1.14 -11.65 13.19
C VAL A 111 0.12 -11.16 12.51
N VAL A 112 0.67 -10.02 12.94
CA VAL A 112 1.91 -9.44 12.37
C VAL A 112 3.06 -10.46 12.43
N ARG A 113 3.32 -11.07 13.60
CA ARG A 113 4.35 -12.10 13.73
C ARG A 113 4.13 -13.27 12.79
N SER A 114 2.90 -13.81 12.75
CA SER A 114 2.57 -14.94 11.88
C SER A 114 2.81 -14.63 10.39
N VAL A 115 2.47 -13.41 9.95
CA VAL A 115 2.66 -12.98 8.56
C VAL A 115 4.15 -12.81 8.23
N VAL A 116 4.92 -12.25 9.16
CA VAL A 116 6.39 -12.10 9.04
C VAL A 116 7.07 -13.47 8.99
N ASP A 117 6.76 -14.35 9.93
CA ASP A 117 7.36 -15.70 10.00
C ASP A 117 7.07 -16.53 8.73
N ARG A 118 5.94 -16.29 8.08
CA ARG A 118 5.53 -16.98 6.83
C ARG A 118 6.02 -16.27 5.56
N GLY A 119 6.63 -15.09 5.66
CA GLY A 119 7.11 -14.33 4.52
C GLY A 119 6.02 -13.91 3.53
N ILE A 120 4.82 -13.60 4.04
CA ILE A 120 3.65 -13.29 3.19
C ILE A 120 3.77 -11.92 2.53
N VAL A 121 4.40 -10.94 3.18
CA VAL A 121 4.49 -9.57 2.69
C VAL A 121 5.93 -9.04 2.71
N ASP A 122 6.16 -7.97 1.97
CA ASP A 122 7.46 -7.29 1.88
C ASP A 122 7.52 -6.03 2.76
N GLY A 123 6.42 -5.64 3.40
CA GLY A 123 6.36 -4.48 4.26
C GLY A 123 4.97 -4.23 4.84
N PHE A 124 4.84 -3.14 5.58
CA PHE A 124 3.62 -2.80 6.30
C PHE A 124 3.29 -1.31 6.25
N GLY A 125 1.98 -1.01 6.12
CA GLY A 125 1.37 0.23 6.56
C GLY A 125 0.88 0.07 8.00
N MET A 126 1.48 0.80 8.95
CA MET A 126 1.15 0.68 10.37
C MET A 126 0.21 1.79 10.81
N LYS A 127 -0.78 1.45 11.63
CA LYS A 127 -1.71 2.43 12.23
C LYS A 127 -1.85 2.21 13.74
N VAL A 128 -1.59 3.26 14.51
CA VAL A 128 -1.67 3.25 15.98
C VAL A 128 -3.04 2.77 16.47
N THR A 129 -4.09 3.26 15.85
CA THR A 129 -5.47 2.92 16.23
C THR A 129 -5.82 1.46 15.94
N ARG A 130 -5.27 0.87 14.87
CA ARG A 130 -5.54 -0.51 14.48
C ARG A 130 -4.87 -1.52 15.39
N ILE A 131 -3.64 -1.24 15.80
CA ILE A 131 -2.85 -2.16 16.65
C ILE A 131 -3.16 -2.01 18.14
N GLY A 132 -3.91 -0.97 18.55
CA GLY A 132 -4.36 -0.78 19.93
C GLY A 132 -3.52 0.17 20.78
N GLY A 133 -2.79 1.11 20.17
CA GLY A 133 -2.08 2.18 20.86
C GLY A 133 -0.56 2.19 20.64
N LEU A 134 0.12 3.08 21.35
CA LEU A 134 1.54 3.35 21.15
C LEU A 134 2.45 2.19 21.58
N GLU A 135 2.15 1.50 22.68
CA GLU A 135 2.96 0.37 23.16
C GLU A 135 2.97 -0.80 22.16
N PRO A 136 1.81 -1.32 21.70
CA PRO A 136 1.83 -2.33 20.64
C PRO A 136 2.38 -1.82 19.32
N MET A 137 2.24 -0.53 18.99
CA MET A 137 2.84 0.06 17.78
C MET A 137 4.37 0.01 17.84
N LYS A 138 4.97 0.33 18.98
CA LYS A 138 6.42 0.21 19.18
C LYS A 138 6.90 -1.23 18.96
N ILE A 139 6.17 -2.21 19.52
CA ILE A 139 6.51 -3.62 19.34
C ILE A 139 6.35 -4.02 17.84
N PHE A 140 5.34 -3.51 17.16
CA PHE A 140 5.16 -3.75 15.74
C PHE A 140 6.35 -3.22 14.92
N ARG A 141 6.75 -1.97 15.16
CA ARG A 141 7.94 -1.38 14.53
C ARG A 141 9.17 -2.25 14.77
N ASP A 142 9.41 -2.66 16.02
CA ASP A 142 10.58 -3.46 16.40
C ASP A 142 10.57 -4.84 15.69
N ILE A 143 9.38 -5.44 15.46
CA ILE A 143 9.24 -6.66 14.65
C ILE A 143 9.68 -6.38 13.21
N CYS A 144 9.20 -5.30 12.59
CA CYS A 144 9.56 -4.95 11.22
C CYS A 144 11.07 -4.70 11.08
N GLU A 145 11.66 -3.89 11.98
CA GLU A 145 13.09 -3.57 11.97
C GLU A 145 13.96 -4.83 12.14
N ASN A 146 13.63 -5.70 13.10
CA ASN A 146 14.36 -6.93 13.33
C ASN A 146 14.26 -7.93 12.17
N SER A 147 13.20 -7.83 11.36
CA SER A 147 12.98 -8.67 10.18
C SER A 147 13.44 -8.00 8.87
N GLY A 148 13.99 -6.78 8.94
CA GLY A 148 14.42 -6.01 7.76
C GLY A 148 13.27 -5.59 6.84
N LEU A 149 12.04 -5.51 7.36
CA LEU A 149 10.85 -5.17 6.59
C LEU A 149 10.61 -3.66 6.61
N PRO A 150 10.51 -3.01 5.43
CA PRO A 150 10.08 -1.64 5.31
C PRO A 150 8.68 -1.43 5.92
N HIS A 151 8.49 -0.29 6.53
CA HIS A 151 7.20 0.07 7.11
C HIS A 151 6.96 1.58 7.07
N THR A 152 5.70 1.97 7.04
CA THR A 152 5.24 3.35 7.19
C THR A 152 4.37 3.46 8.43
N CYS A 153 4.36 4.61 9.09
CA CYS A 153 3.37 4.93 10.08
C CYS A 153 2.35 5.86 9.43
N ASP A 154 1.20 5.30 9.10
CA ASP A 154 0.16 6.01 8.41
C ASP A 154 -0.77 6.69 9.42
N ASP A 155 -1.50 7.71 8.94
CA ASP A 155 -2.48 8.41 9.76
C ASP A 155 -3.64 7.50 10.17
N SER A 156 -4.30 7.92 11.22
CA SER A 156 -5.54 7.33 11.70
C SER A 156 -6.60 8.42 11.73
N TRP A 157 -7.84 8.07 11.41
CA TRP A 157 -8.95 8.99 11.53
C TRP A 157 -9.06 9.52 12.97
N GLY A 158 -8.99 10.83 13.13
CA GLY A 158 -8.99 11.50 14.44
C GLY A 158 -8.55 12.95 14.29
N GLY A 159 -8.47 13.69 15.36
CA GLY A 159 -7.96 15.06 15.34
C GLY A 159 -6.43 15.11 15.31
N ASP A 160 -5.86 16.29 15.38
CA ASP A 160 -4.43 16.57 15.29
C ASP A 160 -3.56 15.77 16.27
N ILE A 161 -4.12 15.40 17.45
CA ILE A 161 -3.43 14.56 18.44
C ILE A 161 -3.16 13.15 17.93
N ILE A 162 -4.03 12.62 17.05
CA ILE A 162 -3.85 11.28 16.47
C ILE A 162 -2.86 11.33 15.30
N ALA A 163 -2.82 12.46 14.58
CA ALA A 163 -1.94 12.65 13.44
C ALA A 163 -0.50 13.09 13.82
N ALA A 164 -0.33 13.61 15.03
CA ALA A 164 0.95 14.09 15.54
C ALA A 164 1.84 12.95 16.06
#